data_cf02fd993ffcec1dd9320def87788018
#
_entry.id   cf02fd993ffcec1dd9320def87788018
#
_cell.length_a   1.000
_cell.length_b   1.000
_cell.length_c   1.000
_cell.angle_alpha   90.00
_cell.angle_beta   90.00
_cell.angle_gamma   90.00
#
_symmetry.space_group_name_H-M   'P 1'
#
loop_
_entity.id
_entity.type
_entity.pdbx_description
1 polymer ?
#
loop_
_entity_poly.entity_id
_entity_poly.type
_entity_poly.pdbx_seq_one_letter_code
_entity_poly.pdbx_strand_id
1 'polypeptide(L)'
;MKKLDVARLASLADEAARSPRLRMNHNLHQELADPIQRLAIAMEPGTYIRPHRHLQTWELLTSLQGRFVVLNFDDEGTVIARAVLGEETSVLETPVASWHAVLSLDPGAVIFEVKHGPYAPFREEDFAPWSPAVDDIQGQQALMDWYRHAEVGQRWPGR
;
A
#
# COMPACT_ATOMS: atom_id res chain seq x y z
N MET A 1 7.71 26.47 -3.53
CA MET A 1 8.02 25.08 -3.96
C MET A 1 7.69 24.14 -2.81
N LYS A 2 6.92 23.06 -3.06
CA LYS A 2 6.73 21.98 -2.09
C LYS A 2 7.80 20.92 -2.36
N LYS A 3 8.39 20.34 -1.32
CA LYS A 3 9.45 19.33 -1.47
C LYS A 3 9.39 18.33 -0.31
N LEU A 4 9.78 17.11 -0.61
CA LEU A 4 10.10 16.07 0.35
C LEU A 4 11.62 15.87 0.31
N ASP A 5 12.31 16.36 1.29
CA ASP A 5 13.75 16.19 1.41
C ASP A 5 14.09 15.02 2.35
N VAL A 6 15.36 14.64 2.39
CA VAL A 6 15.85 13.49 3.17
C VAL A 6 15.48 13.62 4.66
N ALA A 7 15.55 14.84 5.21
CA ALA A 7 15.21 15.09 6.62
C ALA A 7 13.72 14.85 6.88
N ARG A 8 12.83 15.27 5.95
CA ARG A 8 11.39 15.02 6.09
C ARG A 8 11.05 13.54 5.94
N LEU A 9 11.70 12.82 5.02
CA LEU A 9 11.50 11.37 4.89
C LEU A 9 11.92 10.63 6.15
N ALA A 10 13.07 10.96 6.74
CA ALA A 10 13.53 10.38 8.00
C ALA A 10 12.55 10.65 9.15
N SER A 11 12.09 11.90 9.31
CA SER A 11 11.08 12.26 10.33
C SER A 11 9.77 11.49 10.13
N LEU A 12 9.32 11.33 8.88
CA LEU A 12 8.08 10.60 8.57
C LEU A 12 8.20 9.11 8.92
N ALA A 13 9.36 8.49 8.65
CA ALA A 13 9.67 7.12 9.04
C ALA A 13 9.65 6.96 10.57
N ASP A 14 10.29 7.87 11.30
CA ASP A 14 10.27 7.88 12.77
C ASP A 14 8.85 8.06 13.35
N GLU A 15 8.02 8.88 12.72
CA GLU A 15 6.62 9.05 13.09
C GLU A 15 5.83 7.76 12.87
N ALA A 16 6.05 7.08 11.73
CA ALA A 16 5.42 5.80 11.41
C ALA A 16 5.78 4.71 12.42
N ALA A 17 7.06 4.57 12.77
CA ALA A 17 7.55 3.57 13.72
C ALA A 17 6.91 3.73 15.13
N ARG A 18 6.56 4.95 15.51
CA ARG A 18 5.88 5.25 16.79
C ARG A 18 4.35 5.22 16.70
N SER A 19 3.80 5.13 15.49
CA SER A 19 2.35 5.12 15.30
C SER A 19 1.75 3.75 15.68
N PRO A 20 0.59 3.68 16.34
CA PRO A 20 -0.10 2.40 16.59
C PRO A 20 -0.44 1.62 15.33
N ARG A 21 -0.54 2.30 14.18
CA ARG A 21 -0.81 1.67 12.88
C ARG A 21 0.47 1.35 12.10
N LEU A 22 1.65 1.63 12.66
CA LEU A 22 2.95 1.44 12.03
C LEU A 22 3.07 2.14 10.66
N ARG A 23 2.32 3.23 10.47
CA ARG A 23 2.33 4.05 9.27
C ARG A 23 1.98 5.51 9.55
N MET A 24 2.48 6.40 8.68
CA MET A 24 2.21 7.83 8.72
C MET A 24 2.20 8.42 7.31
N ASN A 25 1.27 9.34 7.04
CA ASN A 25 1.15 10.01 5.76
C ASN A 25 1.66 11.43 5.80
N HIS A 26 2.23 11.90 4.69
CA HIS A 26 2.51 13.30 4.42
C HIS A 26 1.94 13.71 3.06
N ASN A 27 0.89 14.52 3.07
CA ASN A 27 0.22 14.96 1.86
C ASN A 27 0.93 16.18 1.23
N LEU A 28 1.22 16.11 -0.08
CA LEU A 28 1.64 17.28 -0.85
C LEU A 28 0.45 18.08 -1.38
N HIS A 29 -0.71 17.44 -1.57
CA HIS A 29 -1.97 18.14 -1.83
C HIS A 29 -2.44 18.85 -0.55
N GLN A 30 -3.11 20.00 -0.70
CA GLN A 30 -3.50 20.83 0.43
C GLN A 30 -4.79 20.35 1.07
N GLU A 31 -5.75 19.99 0.22
CA GLU A 31 -7.11 19.65 0.64
C GLU A 31 -7.43 18.21 0.22
N LEU A 32 -8.24 17.51 1.02
CA LEU A 32 -8.74 16.19 0.64
C LEU A 32 -9.63 16.24 -0.62
N ALA A 33 -10.15 17.41 -0.95
CA ALA A 33 -10.93 17.68 -2.17
C ALA A 33 -10.06 17.93 -3.42
N ASP A 34 -8.72 17.99 -3.28
CA ASP A 34 -7.82 18.16 -4.44
C ASP A 34 -8.10 17.09 -5.51
N PRO A 35 -8.17 17.45 -6.80
CA PRO A 35 -8.45 16.50 -7.86
C PRO A 35 -7.34 15.47 -8.09
N ILE A 36 -6.12 15.75 -7.63
CA ILE A 36 -4.99 14.81 -7.67
C ILE A 36 -4.41 14.67 -6.26
N GLN A 37 -4.55 13.49 -5.69
CA GLN A 37 -3.93 13.12 -4.42
C GLN A 37 -2.46 12.78 -4.64
N ARG A 38 -1.56 13.32 -3.81
CA ARG A 38 -0.10 13.14 -3.88
C ARG A 38 0.42 13.05 -2.48
N LEU A 39 0.88 11.88 -2.07
CA LEU A 39 1.27 11.66 -0.69
C LEU A 39 2.45 10.70 -0.55
N ALA A 40 3.31 10.99 0.41
CA ALA A 40 4.28 10.04 0.89
C ALA A 40 3.68 9.27 2.07
N ILE A 41 3.89 7.98 2.12
CA ILE A 41 3.42 7.10 3.18
C ILE A 41 4.60 6.31 3.72
N ALA A 42 5.02 6.60 4.94
CA ALA A 42 5.97 5.75 5.63
C ALA A 42 5.25 4.55 6.23
N MET A 43 5.83 3.36 6.07
CA MET A 43 5.25 2.10 6.55
C MET A 43 6.34 1.19 7.11
N GLU A 44 6.11 0.64 8.29
CA GLU A 44 6.91 -0.43 8.86
C GLU A 44 6.48 -1.80 8.31
N PRO A 45 7.36 -2.84 8.32
CA PRO A 45 7.04 -4.18 7.80
C PRO A 45 5.82 -4.87 8.44
N GLY A 46 5.39 -4.42 9.62
CA GLY A 46 4.17 -4.91 10.29
C GLY A 46 2.89 -4.15 9.92
N THR A 47 2.96 -3.22 8.97
CA THR A 47 1.78 -2.45 8.53
C THR A 47 0.86 -3.33 7.70
N TYR A 48 -0.31 -3.66 8.22
CA TYR A 48 -1.34 -4.33 7.45
C TYR A 48 -2.09 -3.34 6.55
N ILE A 49 -1.98 -3.53 5.24
CA ILE A 49 -2.84 -2.91 4.23
C ILE A 49 -3.78 -4.00 3.72
N ARG A 50 -5.05 -3.91 4.13
CA ARG A 50 -6.07 -4.86 3.68
C ARG A 50 -6.16 -4.80 2.16
N PRO A 51 -6.17 -5.93 1.45
CA PRO A 51 -6.39 -5.95 0.00
C PRO A 51 -7.65 -5.18 -0.37
N HIS A 52 -7.51 -4.22 -1.26
CA HIS A 52 -8.57 -3.30 -1.62
C HIS A 52 -8.50 -2.93 -3.11
N ARG A 53 -9.50 -2.19 -3.57
CA ARG A 53 -9.53 -1.64 -4.93
C ARG A 53 -10.07 -0.21 -4.93
N HIS A 54 -9.66 0.55 -5.91
CA HIS A 54 -10.20 1.87 -6.20
C HIS A 54 -11.08 1.79 -7.45
N LEU A 55 -12.41 1.94 -7.28
CA LEU A 55 -13.37 1.81 -8.38
C LEU A 55 -13.34 2.99 -9.36
N GLN A 56 -12.75 4.13 -8.96
CA GLN A 56 -12.82 5.40 -9.71
C GLN A 56 -11.45 5.89 -10.18
N THR A 57 -10.38 5.27 -9.75
CA THR A 57 -9.03 5.76 -10.03
C THR A 57 -8.01 4.61 -10.15
N TRP A 58 -7.00 4.84 -10.95
CA TRP A 58 -5.73 4.14 -10.89
C TRP A 58 -4.89 4.65 -9.70
N GLU A 59 -3.88 3.92 -9.32
CA GLU A 59 -2.94 4.31 -8.28
C GLU A 59 -1.51 4.10 -8.78
N LEU A 60 -0.75 5.21 -8.89
CA LEU A 60 0.66 5.18 -9.28
C LEU A 60 1.54 5.21 -8.03
N LEU A 61 2.45 4.26 -7.94
CA LEU A 61 3.34 4.05 -6.81
C LEU A 61 4.81 4.12 -7.23
N THR A 62 5.64 4.75 -6.39
CA THR A 62 7.10 4.70 -6.49
C THR A 62 7.71 4.63 -5.10
N SER A 63 8.81 3.91 -4.92
CA SER A 63 9.55 3.92 -3.65
C SER A 63 10.44 5.16 -3.57
N LEU A 64 10.33 5.93 -2.49
CA LEU A 64 11.26 6.99 -2.15
C LEU A 64 12.39 6.48 -1.24
N GLN A 65 12.12 5.43 -0.46
CA GLN A 65 13.07 4.82 0.47
C GLN A 65 12.63 3.40 0.80
N GLY A 66 13.57 2.45 0.80
CA GLY A 66 13.30 1.05 1.10
C GLY A 66 12.53 0.35 -0.01
N ARG A 67 12.06 -0.87 0.27
CA ARG A 67 11.41 -1.76 -0.69
C ARG A 67 9.99 -2.10 -0.28
N PHE A 68 9.15 -2.31 -1.30
CA PHE A 68 7.76 -2.71 -1.11
C PHE A 68 7.40 -3.82 -2.08
N VAL A 69 6.80 -4.91 -1.61
CA VAL A 69 6.11 -5.82 -2.51
C VAL A 69 4.71 -5.28 -2.79
N VAL A 70 4.34 -5.23 -4.06
CA VAL A 70 3.00 -4.87 -4.52
C VAL A 70 2.43 -6.05 -5.29
N LEU A 71 1.23 -6.45 -4.92
CA LEU A 71 0.51 -7.58 -5.49
C LEU A 71 -0.82 -7.12 -6.06
N ASN A 72 -1.14 -7.55 -7.28
CA ASN A 72 -2.50 -7.46 -7.82
C ASN A 72 -3.13 -8.85 -7.85
N PHE A 73 -4.44 -8.90 -7.63
CA PHE A 73 -5.19 -10.14 -7.50
C PHE A 73 -6.42 -10.16 -8.41
N ASP A 74 -6.86 -11.37 -8.76
CA ASP A 74 -8.20 -11.59 -9.30
C ASP A 74 -9.27 -11.58 -8.18
N ASP A 75 -10.54 -11.78 -8.55
CA ASP A 75 -11.66 -11.77 -7.61
C ASP A 75 -11.60 -12.93 -6.59
N GLU A 76 -10.90 -14.00 -6.90
CA GLU A 76 -10.71 -15.18 -6.04
C GLU A 76 -9.47 -15.10 -5.14
N GLY A 77 -8.67 -14.05 -5.25
CA GLY A 77 -7.45 -13.85 -4.45
C GLY A 77 -6.21 -14.54 -5.03
N THR A 78 -6.22 -14.86 -6.32
CA THR A 78 -5.04 -15.35 -7.03
C THR A 78 -4.17 -14.18 -7.45
N VAL A 79 -2.87 -14.24 -7.22
CA VAL A 79 -1.91 -13.23 -7.65
C VAL A 79 -1.83 -13.22 -9.17
N ILE A 80 -2.19 -12.10 -9.80
CA ILE A 80 -2.12 -11.89 -11.25
C ILE A 80 -0.92 -11.04 -11.67
N ALA A 81 -0.39 -10.23 -10.74
CA ALA A 81 0.85 -9.48 -10.94
C ALA A 81 1.57 -9.28 -9.61
N ARG A 82 2.90 -9.23 -9.68
CA ARG A 82 3.79 -8.99 -8.55
C ARG A 82 4.95 -8.10 -8.98
N ALA A 83 5.31 -7.13 -8.14
CA ALA A 83 6.50 -6.32 -8.33
C ALA A 83 7.12 -5.97 -6.97
N VAL A 84 8.44 -5.76 -6.95
CA VAL A 84 9.16 -5.20 -5.80
C VAL A 84 9.62 -3.80 -6.17
N LEU A 85 8.91 -2.79 -5.65
CA LEU A 85 9.30 -1.39 -5.76
C LEU A 85 10.56 -1.11 -4.94
N GLY A 86 11.48 -0.33 -5.52
CA GLY A 86 12.75 0.03 -4.89
C GLY A 86 13.84 -1.02 -5.07
N GLU A 87 13.58 -2.10 -5.82
CA GLU A 87 14.56 -3.11 -6.21
C GLU A 87 14.53 -3.31 -7.74
N GLU A 88 13.62 -4.11 -8.26
CA GLU A 88 13.48 -4.40 -9.70
C GLU A 88 12.61 -3.39 -10.44
N THR A 89 11.71 -2.73 -9.71
CA THR A 89 10.72 -1.80 -10.26
C THR A 89 10.87 -0.42 -9.62
N SER A 90 10.94 0.62 -10.44
CA SER A 90 11.02 2.01 -9.95
C SER A 90 9.64 2.65 -9.77
N VAL A 91 8.74 2.41 -10.72
CA VAL A 91 7.37 2.97 -10.75
C VAL A 91 6.42 1.88 -11.27
N LEU A 92 5.26 1.78 -10.68
CA LEU A 92 4.17 0.95 -11.20
C LEU A 92 2.84 1.68 -11.08
N GLU A 93 1.88 1.28 -11.88
CA GLU A 93 0.51 1.75 -11.80
C GLU A 93 -0.43 0.55 -11.61
N THR A 94 -1.22 0.58 -10.55
CA THR A 94 -2.33 -0.34 -10.33
C THR A 94 -3.55 0.17 -11.09
N PRO A 95 -4.14 -0.62 -12.00
CA PRO A 95 -5.31 -0.20 -12.77
C PRO A 95 -6.55 0.05 -11.91
N VAL A 96 -7.48 0.83 -12.46
CA VAL A 96 -8.82 1.02 -11.88
C VAL A 96 -9.48 -0.34 -11.60
N ALA A 97 -10.15 -0.43 -10.45
CA ALA A 97 -10.90 -1.62 -9.98
C ALA A 97 -10.06 -2.90 -9.75
N SER A 98 -8.74 -2.84 -9.86
CA SER A 98 -7.87 -3.98 -9.57
C SER A 98 -7.69 -4.17 -8.07
N TRP A 99 -7.94 -5.39 -7.58
CA TRP A 99 -7.57 -5.76 -6.22
C TRP A 99 -6.07 -5.71 -6.04
N HIS A 100 -5.60 -5.02 -5.00
CA HIS A 100 -4.18 -4.91 -4.73
C HIS A 100 -3.86 -4.79 -3.25
N ALA A 101 -2.61 -5.09 -2.92
CA ALA A 101 -2.04 -4.90 -1.61
C ALA A 101 -0.58 -4.43 -1.72
N VAL A 102 -0.14 -3.71 -0.70
CA VAL A 102 1.23 -3.22 -0.55
C VAL A 102 1.76 -3.68 0.80
N LEU A 103 2.97 -4.23 0.83
CA LEU A 103 3.67 -4.59 2.06
C LEU A 103 5.06 -3.96 2.06
N SER A 104 5.39 -3.20 3.10
CA SER A 104 6.77 -2.75 3.35
C SER A 104 7.67 -3.94 3.68
N LEU A 105 8.84 -4.01 3.03
CA LEU A 105 9.85 -5.05 3.28
C LEU A 105 10.96 -4.57 4.23
N ASP A 106 11.17 -3.26 4.32
CA ASP A 106 12.27 -2.67 5.10
C ASP A 106 11.73 -1.72 6.17
N PRO A 107 12.35 -1.66 7.36
CA PRO A 107 12.04 -0.64 8.35
C PRO A 107 12.27 0.77 7.80
N GLY A 108 11.39 1.70 8.17
CA GLY A 108 11.49 3.09 7.74
C GLY A 108 11.24 3.33 6.25
N ALA A 109 10.66 2.37 5.54
CA ALA A 109 10.39 2.52 4.11
C ALA A 109 9.32 3.58 3.85
N VAL A 110 9.47 4.32 2.74
CA VAL A 110 8.54 5.38 2.33
C VAL A 110 8.16 5.19 0.86
N ILE A 111 6.88 4.99 0.62
CA ILE A 111 6.27 4.93 -0.72
C ILE A 111 5.63 6.29 -1.07
N PHE A 112 5.64 6.66 -2.33
CA PHE A 112 4.93 7.82 -2.83
C PHE A 112 3.80 7.38 -3.75
N GLU A 113 2.62 7.90 -3.46
CA GLU A 113 1.37 7.56 -4.13
C GLU A 113 0.80 8.77 -4.85
N VAL A 114 0.35 8.57 -6.08
CA VAL A 114 -0.43 9.54 -6.85
C VAL A 114 -1.69 8.85 -7.37
N LYS A 115 -2.84 9.50 -7.16
CA LYS A 115 -4.12 9.03 -7.69
C LYS A 115 -5.12 10.17 -7.86
N HIS A 116 -6.19 9.94 -8.59
CA HIS A 116 -7.27 10.92 -8.66
C HIS A 116 -7.95 11.09 -7.29
N GLY A 117 -8.30 12.34 -6.99
CA GLY A 117 -9.20 12.73 -5.93
C GLY A 117 -10.63 12.96 -6.45
N PRO A 118 -11.49 13.48 -5.60
CA PRO A 118 -11.24 13.80 -4.19
C PRO A 118 -11.01 12.54 -3.34
N TYR A 119 -10.43 12.70 -2.15
CA TYR A 119 -10.35 11.59 -1.19
C TYR A 119 -11.76 11.12 -0.81
N ALA A 120 -11.96 9.83 -0.89
CA ALA A 120 -13.15 9.16 -0.36
C ALA A 120 -12.72 8.03 0.58
N PRO A 121 -13.33 7.89 1.77
CA PRO A 121 -13.11 6.74 2.64
C PRO A 121 -13.51 5.45 1.94
N PHE A 122 -12.77 4.38 2.20
CA PHE A 122 -13.15 3.03 1.76
C PHE A 122 -14.47 2.60 2.39
N ARG A 123 -15.30 1.93 1.60
CA ARG A 123 -16.47 1.18 2.04
C ARG A 123 -16.09 -0.28 2.18
N GLU A 124 -16.91 -1.09 2.85
CA GLU A 124 -16.61 -2.52 3.01
C GLU A 124 -16.48 -3.26 1.67
N GLU A 125 -17.26 -2.87 0.66
CA GLU A 125 -17.22 -3.43 -0.70
C GLU A 125 -15.95 -3.09 -1.49
N ASP A 126 -15.15 -2.14 -1.00
CA ASP A 126 -13.87 -1.77 -1.59
C ASP A 126 -12.73 -2.66 -1.06
N PHE A 127 -13.00 -3.51 -0.07
CA PHE A 127 -12.06 -4.50 0.44
C PHE A 127 -12.33 -5.88 -0.11
N ALA A 128 -11.25 -6.63 -0.38
CA ALA A 128 -11.36 -7.98 -0.91
C ALA A 128 -12.08 -8.90 0.11
N PRO A 129 -13.16 -9.60 -0.30
CA PRO A 129 -13.97 -10.40 0.62
C PRO A 129 -13.23 -11.63 1.18
N TRP A 130 -12.17 -12.07 0.50
CA TRP A 130 -11.32 -13.17 0.95
C TRP A 130 -10.22 -12.75 1.92
N SER A 131 -10.05 -11.44 2.14
CA SER A 131 -9.00 -10.92 3.02
C SER A 131 -9.41 -10.96 4.49
N PRO A 132 -8.46 -11.19 5.42
CA PRO A 132 -8.71 -11.10 6.85
C PRO A 132 -9.31 -9.76 7.27
N ALA A 133 -10.29 -9.81 8.15
CA ALA A 133 -10.89 -8.61 8.73
C ALA A 133 -9.92 -7.85 9.65
N VAL A 134 -10.27 -6.61 10.02
CA VAL A 134 -9.40 -5.73 10.81
C VAL A 134 -9.16 -6.26 12.23
N ASP A 135 -10.06 -7.06 12.77
CA ASP A 135 -9.97 -7.69 14.09
C ASP A 135 -9.31 -9.09 14.06
N ASP A 136 -9.08 -9.66 12.86
CA ASP A 136 -8.39 -10.95 12.69
C ASP A 136 -6.87 -10.77 12.62
N ILE A 137 -6.23 -10.49 13.75
CA ILE A 137 -4.79 -10.22 13.83
C ILE A 137 -3.93 -11.39 13.33
N GLN A 138 -4.34 -12.64 13.62
CA GLN A 138 -3.57 -13.81 13.18
C GLN A 138 -3.68 -14.02 11.67
N GLY A 139 -4.87 -13.80 11.10
CA GLY A 139 -5.05 -13.84 9.64
C GLY A 139 -4.28 -12.75 8.92
N GLN A 140 -4.27 -11.53 9.48
CA GLN A 140 -3.47 -10.43 8.94
C GLN A 140 -1.98 -10.78 8.90
N GLN A 141 -1.43 -11.32 10.00
CA GLN A 141 -0.03 -11.73 10.06
C GLN A 141 0.27 -12.82 9.03
N ALA A 142 -0.57 -13.85 8.98
CA ALA A 142 -0.40 -14.94 8.02
C ALA A 142 -0.46 -14.45 6.56
N LEU A 143 -1.36 -13.51 6.24
CA LEU A 143 -1.46 -12.93 4.90
C LEU A 143 -0.24 -12.07 4.56
N MET A 144 0.26 -11.25 5.49
CA MET A 144 1.48 -10.46 5.30
C MET A 144 2.72 -11.35 5.11
N ASP A 145 2.82 -12.44 5.87
CA ASP A 145 3.91 -13.40 5.70
C ASP A 145 3.83 -14.10 4.34
N TRP A 146 2.63 -14.44 3.87
CA TRP A 146 2.43 -14.99 2.54
C TRP A 146 2.80 -14.00 1.44
N TYR A 147 2.45 -12.70 1.54
CA TYR A 147 2.80 -11.67 0.55
C TYR A 147 4.29 -11.62 0.22
N ARG A 148 5.15 -11.87 1.21
CA ARG A 148 6.61 -11.82 1.03
C ARG A 148 7.10 -12.78 -0.05
N HIS A 149 6.41 -13.91 -0.21
CA HIS A 149 6.83 -15.04 -1.04
C HIS A 149 5.80 -15.44 -2.10
N ALA A 150 4.63 -14.79 -2.11
CA ALA A 150 3.57 -15.11 -3.08
C ALA A 150 4.02 -14.80 -4.51
N GLU A 151 3.80 -15.77 -5.40
CA GLU A 151 4.14 -15.69 -6.82
C GLU A 151 2.88 -15.62 -7.67
N VAL A 152 3.02 -15.12 -8.91
CA VAL A 152 1.93 -15.08 -9.90
C VAL A 152 1.35 -16.48 -10.10
N GLY A 153 0.03 -16.59 -10.09
CA GLY A 153 -0.72 -17.84 -10.16
C GLY A 153 -0.99 -18.52 -8.82
N GLN A 154 -0.36 -18.06 -7.73
CA GLN A 154 -0.67 -18.57 -6.40
C GLN A 154 -1.89 -17.86 -5.83
N ARG A 155 -2.75 -18.64 -5.16
CA ARG A 155 -3.94 -18.13 -4.47
C ARG A 155 -3.70 -18.12 -2.97
N TRP A 156 -4.18 -17.09 -2.29
CA TRP A 156 -4.22 -17.06 -0.83
C TRP A 156 -5.01 -18.26 -0.29
N PRO A 157 -4.38 -19.16 0.47
CA PRO A 157 -5.05 -20.39 0.92
C PRO A 157 -6.13 -20.15 2.00
N GLY A 158 -6.23 -18.91 2.50
CA GLY A 158 -6.99 -18.65 3.70
C GLY A 158 -6.30 -19.24 4.94
N ARG A 159 -7.05 -19.37 6.00
CA ARG A 159 -6.66 -20.15 7.19
C ARG A 159 -7.03 -21.59 7.03
#